data_f4cab518452be834caef3922adb67ef3
#
_entry.id   f4cab518452be834caef3922adb67ef3
#
_cell.length_a   1.000
_cell.length_b   1.000
_cell.length_c   1.000
_cell.angle_alpha   90.00
_cell.angle_beta   90.00
_cell.angle_gamma   90.00
#
_symmetry.space_group_name_H-M   'P 1'
#
loop_
_entity.id
_entity.type
_entity.pdbx_description
1 polymer ?
#
loop_
_entity_poly.entity_id
_entity_poly.type
_entity_poly.pdbx_seq_one_letter_code
_entity_poly.pdbx_strand_id
1 'polypeptide(L)'
;MRLFNNAYEMVREVERDLFEMGISVQPATMQDKYVAEDKNYETTEIRAYCYTLTKLDLPSLRKMVEYMKGNLEWAEAEAADRVAAQYINPGETYKLLPVWEQFLRDGQFAYTYNERFREQLPQLIRELKIRPNTRQAILTMYDRHQDMNNWGGKDRVPCSLTYQFYIRGGRLNLIYTMRSCDFLTHFCHDVYLAARLLEYVACKLKVPSGNLTHFIGSLHAYRKDMKKRRIF
;
A
#
# COMPACT_ATOMS: atom_id res chain seq x y z
N MET A 1 -11.47 9.31 13.06
CA MET A 1 -11.30 8.79 11.69
C MET A 1 -11.88 9.80 10.72
N ARG A 2 -11.11 10.21 9.69
CA ARG A 2 -11.56 11.19 8.68
C ARG A 2 -12.24 10.46 7.52
N LEU A 3 -13.27 11.09 6.92
CA LEU A 3 -14.01 10.56 5.78
C LEU A 3 -13.78 11.48 4.57
N PHE A 4 -13.46 10.90 3.42
CA PHE A 4 -13.27 11.61 2.17
C PHE A 4 -14.07 10.95 1.06
N ASN A 5 -14.65 11.76 0.19
CA ASN A 5 -15.36 11.29 -1.01
C ASN A 5 -14.53 11.48 -2.30
N ASN A 6 -13.30 11.99 -2.16
CA ASN A 6 -12.40 12.30 -3.27
C ASN A 6 -10.94 12.01 -2.86
N ALA A 7 -10.23 11.20 -3.66
CA ALA A 7 -8.86 10.79 -3.35
C ALA A 7 -7.85 11.95 -3.47
N TYR A 8 -8.08 12.89 -4.39
CA TYR A 8 -7.22 14.05 -4.54
C TYR A 8 -7.34 15.03 -3.35
N GLU A 9 -8.55 15.25 -2.85
CA GLU A 9 -8.74 16.04 -1.62
C GLU A 9 -8.13 15.33 -0.41
N MET A 10 -8.35 14.02 -0.32
CA MET A 10 -7.80 13.20 0.76
C MET A 10 -6.28 13.34 0.85
N VAL A 11 -5.54 13.20 -0.25
CA VAL A 11 -4.07 13.24 -0.21
C VAL A 11 -3.55 14.60 0.25
N ARG A 12 -4.19 15.69 -0.12
CA ARG A 12 -3.82 17.04 0.32
C ARG A 12 -4.02 17.25 1.82
N GLU A 13 -5.10 16.70 2.36
CA GLU A 13 -5.38 16.75 3.78
C GLU A 13 -4.42 15.86 4.59
N VAL A 14 -4.10 14.67 4.06
CA VAL A 14 -3.09 13.77 4.66
C VAL A 14 -1.70 14.43 4.66
N GLU A 15 -1.33 15.11 3.57
CA GLU A 15 -0.09 15.87 3.47
C GLU A 15 -0.02 16.97 4.54
N ARG A 16 -1.09 17.76 4.65
CA ARG A 16 -1.19 18.81 5.66
C ARG A 16 -1.04 18.25 7.07
N ASP A 17 -1.82 17.21 7.41
CA ASP A 17 -1.76 16.59 8.73
C ASP A 17 -0.34 16.09 9.06
N LEU A 18 0.33 15.45 8.07
CA LEU A 18 1.68 14.92 8.27
C LEU A 18 2.70 16.04 8.60
N PHE A 19 2.64 17.15 7.87
CA PHE A 19 3.63 18.23 8.06
C PHE A 19 3.28 19.19 9.21
N GLU A 20 2.01 19.31 9.61
CA GLU A 20 1.59 20.14 10.74
C GLU A 20 1.67 19.39 12.09
N MET A 21 1.37 18.08 12.11
CA MET A 21 1.24 17.32 13.36
C MET A 21 2.32 16.23 13.53
N GLY A 22 3.12 15.97 12.50
CA GLY A 22 4.14 14.93 12.54
C GLY A 22 5.28 15.28 13.50
N ILE A 23 5.81 14.26 14.16
CA ILE A 23 6.98 14.36 15.03
C ILE A 23 8.25 13.88 14.30
N SER A 24 9.42 14.44 14.68
CA SER A 24 10.70 13.97 14.16
C SER A 24 11.10 12.63 14.76
N VAL A 25 11.45 11.66 13.90
CA VAL A 25 11.92 10.33 14.30
C VAL A 25 13.12 9.92 13.47
N GLN A 26 14.19 9.44 14.12
CA GLN A 26 15.31 8.79 13.45
C GLN A 26 15.09 7.29 13.45
N PRO A 27 14.72 6.65 12.33
CA PRO A 27 14.56 5.21 12.26
C PRO A 27 15.93 4.50 12.32
N ALA A 28 15.96 3.30 12.89
CA ALA A 28 17.19 2.48 12.86
C ALA A 28 17.41 1.84 11.48
N THR A 29 16.33 1.50 10.78
CA THR A 29 16.40 0.79 9.50
C THR A 29 15.45 1.37 8.47
N MET A 30 15.83 1.26 7.19
CA MET A 30 14.99 1.51 6.02
C MET A 30 15.18 0.36 5.04
N GLN A 31 14.16 -0.52 4.94
CA GLN A 31 14.22 -1.76 4.16
C GLN A 31 15.47 -2.59 4.51
N ASP A 32 16.33 -2.85 3.53
CA ASP A 32 17.57 -3.61 3.63
C ASP A 32 18.80 -2.79 4.11
N LYS A 33 18.56 -1.65 4.80
CA LYS A 33 19.62 -0.74 5.23
C LYS A 33 19.50 -0.36 6.70
N TYR A 34 20.66 -0.29 7.38
CA TYR A 34 20.77 0.36 8.68
C TYR A 34 21.04 1.87 8.47
N VAL A 35 20.21 2.73 9.06
CA VAL A 35 20.20 4.19 8.78
C VAL A 35 20.18 5.05 10.06
N ALA A 36 20.41 4.46 11.23
CA ALA A 36 20.28 5.15 12.52
C ALA A 36 21.12 6.43 12.64
N GLU A 37 22.28 6.47 11.98
CA GLU A 37 23.22 7.60 12.03
C GLU A 37 23.09 8.57 10.85
N ASP A 38 22.34 8.20 9.80
CA ASP A 38 22.17 9.04 8.61
C ASP A 38 20.96 9.98 8.75
N LYS A 39 21.25 11.25 9.03
CA LYS A 39 20.23 12.31 9.17
C LYS A 39 19.38 12.57 7.91
N ASN A 40 19.77 12.06 6.75
CA ASN A 40 18.92 12.13 5.55
C ASN A 40 17.71 11.21 5.66
N TYR A 41 17.79 10.19 6.51
CA TYR A 41 16.69 9.26 6.80
C TYR A 41 15.86 9.65 8.04
N GLU A 42 16.16 10.76 8.71
CA GLU A 42 15.24 11.36 9.68
C GLU A 42 13.88 11.58 9.01
N THR A 43 12.80 11.27 9.73
CA THR A 43 11.43 11.37 9.20
C THR A 43 10.59 12.35 10.00
N THR A 44 9.60 12.96 9.33
CA THR A 44 8.40 13.47 9.99
C THR A 44 7.38 12.34 9.99
N GLU A 45 6.80 12.00 11.15
CA GLU A 45 5.97 10.80 11.33
C GLU A 45 4.69 11.09 12.12
N ILE A 46 3.56 10.52 11.66
CA ILE A 46 2.33 10.35 12.46
C ILE A 46 2.09 8.86 12.67
N ARG A 47 1.81 8.46 13.91
CA ARG A 47 1.48 7.07 14.26
C ARG A 47 -0.03 6.84 14.24
N ALA A 48 -0.43 5.62 13.86
CA ALA A 48 -1.83 5.18 13.86
C ALA A 48 -2.76 6.11 13.05
N TYR A 49 -2.30 6.54 11.88
CA TYR A 49 -3.10 7.38 10.99
C TYR A 49 -4.18 6.54 10.29
N CYS A 50 -5.42 7.04 10.29
CA CYS A 50 -6.55 6.32 9.73
C CYS A 50 -7.54 7.25 9.02
N TYR A 51 -7.96 6.87 7.82
CA TYR A 51 -9.01 7.55 7.07
C TYR A 51 -9.83 6.54 6.25
N THR A 52 -10.96 7.01 5.73
CA THR A 52 -11.80 6.24 4.81
C THR A 52 -12.11 7.04 3.56
N LEU A 53 -11.86 6.45 2.39
CA LEU A 53 -12.41 6.88 1.11
C LEU A 53 -13.78 6.23 0.93
N THR A 54 -14.83 7.05 0.85
CA THR A 54 -16.23 6.61 0.70
C THR A 54 -16.66 6.49 -0.75
N LYS A 55 -15.87 7.08 -1.66
CA LYS A 55 -16.06 6.97 -3.12
C LYS A 55 -14.70 6.68 -3.76
N LEU A 56 -14.67 5.61 -4.54
CA LEU A 56 -13.51 5.20 -5.32
C LEU A 56 -13.81 5.45 -6.80
N ASP A 57 -13.49 6.64 -7.29
CA ASP A 57 -13.59 6.95 -8.70
C ASP A 57 -12.20 7.09 -9.33
N LEU A 58 -12.03 6.47 -10.48
CA LEU A 58 -10.75 6.42 -11.18
C LEU A 58 -10.17 7.81 -11.52
N PRO A 59 -10.96 8.81 -11.93
CA PRO A 59 -10.45 10.16 -12.17
C PRO A 59 -9.79 10.79 -10.93
N SER A 60 -10.40 10.70 -9.75
CA SER A 60 -9.83 11.28 -8.53
C SER A 60 -8.56 10.51 -8.07
N LEU A 61 -8.55 9.17 -8.24
CA LEU A 61 -7.39 8.34 -7.96
C LEU A 61 -6.21 8.70 -8.88
N ARG A 62 -6.44 8.86 -10.18
CA ARG A 62 -5.40 9.29 -11.14
C ARG A 62 -4.86 10.67 -10.82
N LYS A 63 -5.76 11.63 -10.53
CA LYS A 63 -5.36 12.98 -10.13
C LYS A 63 -4.53 13.00 -8.85
N MET A 64 -4.82 12.12 -7.89
CA MET A 64 -3.98 11.92 -6.70
C MET A 64 -2.57 11.44 -7.07
N VAL A 65 -2.47 10.44 -7.97
CA VAL A 65 -1.16 9.91 -8.43
C VAL A 65 -0.36 11.00 -9.14
N GLU A 66 -0.98 11.78 -10.03
CA GLU A 66 -0.36 12.92 -10.73
C GLU A 66 0.12 13.98 -9.73
N TYR A 67 -0.70 14.38 -8.77
CA TYR A 67 -0.33 15.35 -7.73
C TYR A 67 0.91 14.92 -6.96
N MET A 68 0.97 13.65 -6.62
CA MET A 68 2.10 13.04 -5.91
C MET A 68 3.31 12.77 -6.82
N LYS A 69 3.21 13.04 -8.14
CA LYS A 69 4.22 12.69 -9.17
C LYS A 69 4.53 11.19 -9.20
N GLY A 70 3.52 10.36 -8.93
CA GLY A 70 3.61 8.91 -9.02
C GLY A 70 3.63 8.42 -10.46
N ASN A 71 4.09 7.18 -10.65
CA ASN A 71 4.09 6.51 -11.95
C ASN A 71 2.80 5.69 -12.11
N LEU A 72 1.86 6.21 -12.90
CA LEU A 72 0.57 5.55 -13.13
C LEU A 72 0.70 4.30 -14.00
N GLU A 73 1.60 4.31 -14.98
CA GLU A 73 1.86 3.15 -15.84
C GLU A 73 2.35 1.96 -15.01
N TRP A 74 3.32 2.20 -14.13
CA TRP A 74 3.76 1.20 -13.16
C TRP A 74 2.62 0.71 -12.28
N ALA A 75 1.81 1.61 -11.74
CA ALA A 75 0.73 1.25 -10.84
C ALA A 75 -0.36 0.38 -11.50
N GLU A 76 -0.68 0.63 -12.77
CA GLU A 76 -1.63 -0.21 -13.54
C GLU A 76 -1.03 -1.59 -13.84
N ALA A 77 0.25 -1.67 -14.26
CA ALA A 77 0.93 -2.94 -14.50
C ALA A 77 1.05 -3.76 -13.21
N GLU A 78 1.48 -3.14 -12.11
CA GLU A 78 1.58 -3.78 -10.80
C GLU A 78 0.20 -4.27 -10.28
N ALA A 79 -0.87 -3.51 -10.52
CA ALA A 79 -2.22 -3.94 -10.16
C ALA A 79 -2.63 -5.22 -10.90
N ALA A 80 -2.26 -5.34 -12.18
CA ALA A 80 -2.51 -6.55 -12.99
C ALA A 80 -1.67 -7.74 -12.50
N ASP A 81 -0.37 -7.52 -12.23
CA ASP A 81 0.52 -8.56 -11.74
C ASP A 81 0.06 -9.12 -10.39
N ARG A 82 -0.39 -8.26 -9.46
CA ARG A 82 -0.86 -8.68 -8.11
C ARG A 82 -2.00 -9.69 -8.14
N VAL A 83 -2.87 -9.63 -9.14
CA VAL A 83 -4.06 -10.49 -9.25
C VAL A 83 -3.93 -11.57 -10.32
N ALA A 84 -2.79 -11.67 -10.98
CA ALA A 84 -2.51 -12.68 -11.98
C ALA A 84 -2.48 -14.08 -11.37
N ALA A 85 -2.98 -15.07 -12.12
CA ALA A 85 -3.01 -16.46 -11.68
C ALA A 85 -1.63 -17.15 -11.73
N GLN A 86 -0.78 -16.73 -12.68
CA GLN A 86 0.59 -17.23 -12.80
C GLN A 86 1.50 -16.65 -11.71
N TYR A 87 2.53 -17.40 -11.37
CA TYR A 87 3.60 -16.94 -10.49
C TYR A 87 4.41 -15.82 -11.17
N ILE A 88 4.62 -14.71 -10.47
CA ILE A 88 5.38 -13.57 -10.96
C ILE A 88 6.38 -13.13 -9.88
N ASN A 89 7.67 -13.38 -10.13
CA ASN A 89 8.79 -12.82 -9.39
C ASN A 89 10.08 -12.91 -10.25
N PRO A 90 10.70 -11.80 -10.65
CA PRO A 90 10.27 -10.41 -10.40
C PRO A 90 9.20 -9.92 -11.37
N GLY A 91 8.95 -10.63 -12.52
CA GLY A 91 8.16 -10.13 -13.64
C GLY A 91 8.89 -9.03 -14.41
N GLU A 92 8.12 -8.19 -15.13
CA GLU A 92 8.66 -7.09 -15.95
C GLU A 92 8.31 -5.71 -15.40
N THR A 93 7.29 -5.65 -14.53
CA THR A 93 6.69 -4.40 -14.03
C THR A 93 7.69 -3.51 -13.29
N TYR A 94 8.67 -4.08 -12.58
CA TYR A 94 9.68 -3.30 -11.86
C TYR A 94 10.50 -2.38 -12.79
N LYS A 95 10.67 -2.74 -14.08
CA LYS A 95 11.40 -1.92 -15.07
C LYS A 95 10.74 -0.56 -15.32
N LEU A 96 9.43 -0.46 -15.12
CA LEU A 96 8.68 0.79 -15.21
C LEU A 96 8.94 1.74 -14.03
N LEU A 97 9.53 1.24 -12.95
CA LEU A 97 9.90 2.03 -11.77
C LEU A 97 11.28 1.58 -11.26
N PRO A 98 12.38 2.10 -11.85
CA PRO A 98 13.74 1.58 -11.66
C PRO A 98 14.25 1.52 -10.21
N VAL A 99 13.61 2.25 -9.28
CA VAL A 99 13.96 2.18 -7.85
C VAL A 99 13.86 0.75 -7.30
N TRP A 100 13.08 -0.12 -7.93
CA TRP A 100 12.93 -1.51 -7.51
C TRP A 100 14.14 -2.39 -7.87
N GLU A 101 14.92 -2.05 -8.90
CA GLU A 101 16.10 -2.82 -9.33
C GLU A 101 17.11 -3.03 -8.19
N GLN A 102 17.26 -2.04 -7.29
CA GLN A 102 18.17 -2.13 -6.15
C GLN A 102 17.84 -3.27 -5.17
N PHE A 103 16.61 -3.79 -5.21
CA PHE A 103 16.12 -4.85 -4.32
C PHE A 103 16.17 -6.24 -4.95
N LEU A 104 16.62 -6.36 -6.20
CA LEU A 104 16.82 -7.67 -6.81
C LEU A 104 18.05 -8.37 -6.19
N ARG A 105 17.89 -9.65 -5.89
CA ARG A 105 18.95 -10.56 -5.49
C ARG A 105 18.84 -11.81 -6.35
N ASP A 106 19.90 -12.15 -7.07
CA ASP A 106 19.91 -13.30 -8.01
C ASP A 106 18.72 -13.27 -9.01
N GLY A 107 18.35 -12.07 -9.46
CA GLY A 107 17.29 -11.86 -10.42
C GLY A 107 15.86 -11.97 -9.85
N GLN A 108 15.69 -12.06 -8.54
CA GLN A 108 14.39 -12.15 -7.86
C GLN A 108 14.26 -11.13 -6.74
N PHE A 109 13.02 -10.82 -6.35
CA PHE A 109 12.72 -10.11 -5.11
C PHE A 109 12.57 -11.08 -3.93
N ALA A 110 12.86 -10.63 -2.72
CA ALA A 110 12.60 -11.41 -1.50
C ALA A 110 11.14 -11.85 -1.38
N TYR A 111 10.22 -11.09 -1.93
CA TYR A 111 8.80 -11.41 -2.10
C TYR A 111 8.16 -10.51 -3.15
N THR A 112 7.05 -10.96 -3.75
CA THR A 112 6.13 -10.12 -4.52
C THR A 112 4.71 -10.19 -3.94
N TYR A 113 3.87 -9.21 -4.28
CA TYR A 113 2.45 -9.24 -3.87
C TYR A 113 1.70 -10.37 -4.59
N ASN A 114 2.09 -10.69 -5.83
CA ASN A 114 1.53 -11.81 -6.58
C ASN A 114 1.74 -13.13 -5.84
N GLU A 115 2.97 -13.42 -5.36
CA GLU A 115 3.27 -14.64 -4.61
C GLU A 115 2.38 -14.77 -3.37
N ARG A 116 2.23 -13.66 -2.62
CA ARG A 116 1.43 -13.64 -1.38
C ARG A 116 -0.07 -13.78 -1.66
N PHE A 117 -0.57 -13.23 -2.77
CA PHE A 117 -2.00 -13.20 -3.08
C PHE A 117 -2.49 -14.43 -3.85
N ARG A 118 -1.65 -15.01 -4.70
CA ARG A 118 -2.03 -16.01 -5.70
C ARG A 118 -2.86 -17.18 -5.15
N GLU A 119 -2.52 -17.66 -3.98
CA GLU A 119 -3.25 -18.75 -3.34
C GLU A 119 -4.41 -18.28 -2.46
N GLN A 120 -4.24 -17.14 -1.80
CA GLN A 120 -5.22 -16.58 -0.88
C GLN A 120 -6.42 -15.95 -1.60
N LEU A 121 -6.19 -15.23 -2.70
CA LEU A 121 -7.21 -14.42 -3.38
C LEU A 121 -8.38 -15.27 -3.94
N PRO A 122 -8.16 -16.43 -4.61
CA PRO A 122 -9.27 -17.30 -5.04
C PRO A 122 -10.07 -17.84 -3.87
N GLN A 123 -9.42 -18.17 -2.76
CA GLN A 123 -10.07 -18.68 -1.54
C GLN A 123 -10.94 -17.60 -0.89
N LEU A 124 -10.41 -16.38 -0.78
CA LEU A 124 -11.12 -15.22 -0.26
C LEU A 124 -12.39 -14.90 -1.09
N ILE A 125 -12.28 -14.91 -2.42
CA ILE A 125 -13.43 -14.69 -3.30
C ILE A 125 -14.48 -15.80 -3.13
N ARG A 126 -14.05 -17.04 -2.98
CA ARG A 126 -14.95 -18.18 -2.71
C ARG A 126 -15.66 -18.02 -1.36
N GLU A 127 -14.92 -17.63 -0.32
CA GLU A 127 -15.47 -17.39 1.01
C GLU A 127 -16.57 -16.33 0.98
N LEU A 128 -16.31 -15.17 0.33
CA LEU A 128 -17.27 -14.09 0.20
C LEU A 128 -18.51 -14.46 -0.64
N LYS A 129 -18.38 -15.38 -1.61
CA LYS A 129 -19.52 -15.92 -2.37
C LYS A 129 -20.41 -16.82 -1.52
N ILE A 130 -19.82 -17.69 -0.70
CA ILE A 130 -20.54 -18.64 0.13
C ILE A 130 -21.11 -17.96 1.38
N ARG A 131 -20.35 -17.08 2.00
CA ARG A 131 -20.69 -16.38 3.25
C ARG A 131 -20.52 -14.87 3.12
N PRO A 132 -21.44 -14.16 2.45
CA PRO A 132 -21.29 -12.70 2.18
C PRO A 132 -21.14 -11.85 3.44
N ASN A 133 -21.66 -12.33 4.58
CA ASN A 133 -21.60 -11.61 5.87
C ASN A 133 -20.35 -11.95 6.70
N THR A 134 -19.43 -12.76 6.16
CA THR A 134 -18.19 -13.16 6.86
C THR A 134 -17.39 -11.94 7.35
N ARG A 135 -16.60 -12.13 8.40
CA ARG A 135 -15.56 -11.21 8.89
C ARG A 135 -14.16 -11.81 8.75
N GLN A 136 -14.05 -12.99 8.10
CA GLN A 136 -12.83 -13.79 8.02
C GLN A 136 -12.14 -13.68 6.66
N ALA A 137 -12.67 -12.89 5.71
CA ALA A 137 -12.10 -12.72 4.38
C ALA A 137 -10.90 -11.74 4.44
N ILE A 138 -9.73 -12.28 4.71
CA ILE A 138 -8.47 -11.52 4.90
C ILE A 138 -7.40 -12.08 3.96
N LEU A 139 -6.73 -11.19 3.21
CA LEU A 139 -5.43 -11.46 2.59
C LEU A 139 -4.34 -10.99 3.53
N THR A 140 -3.35 -11.83 3.78
CA THR A 140 -2.19 -11.52 4.62
C THR A 140 -0.96 -11.37 3.75
N MET A 141 -0.29 -10.22 3.86
CA MET A 141 0.98 -9.97 3.19
C MET A 141 2.16 -10.43 4.02
N TYR A 142 2.08 -10.22 5.33
CA TYR A 142 3.15 -10.55 6.25
C TYR A 142 3.21 -12.06 6.49
N ASP A 143 4.37 -12.66 6.22
CA ASP A 143 4.68 -14.06 6.53
C ASP A 143 5.71 -14.10 7.67
N ARG A 144 5.29 -14.56 8.84
CA ARG A 144 6.14 -14.63 10.03
C ARG A 144 7.41 -15.46 9.84
N HIS A 145 7.36 -16.50 9.01
CA HIS A 145 8.47 -17.42 8.81
C HIS A 145 9.57 -16.85 7.90
N GLN A 146 9.19 -15.96 6.99
CA GLN A 146 10.10 -15.30 6.06
C GLN A 146 10.49 -13.90 6.56
N ASP A 147 9.49 -13.07 6.85
CA ASP A 147 9.70 -11.63 7.02
C ASP A 147 10.37 -11.28 8.36
N MET A 148 10.17 -12.08 9.43
CA MET A 148 10.87 -11.88 10.71
C MET A 148 12.38 -12.11 10.60
N ASN A 149 12.82 -12.98 9.70
CA ASN A 149 14.24 -13.23 9.47
C ASN A 149 14.95 -12.05 8.79
N ASN A 150 14.18 -11.16 8.14
CA ASN A 150 14.68 -10.00 7.41
C ASN A 150 14.76 -8.72 8.27
N TRP A 151 14.40 -8.80 9.56
CA TRP A 151 14.48 -7.66 10.46
C TRP A 151 15.92 -7.16 10.66
N GLY A 152 16.04 -5.91 11.11
CA GLY A 152 17.33 -5.28 11.37
C GLY A 152 18.06 -4.80 10.11
N GLY A 153 17.34 -4.63 8.99
CA GLY A 153 17.92 -4.17 7.73
C GLY A 153 18.62 -5.26 6.92
N LYS A 154 18.30 -6.54 7.20
CA LYS A 154 18.89 -7.67 6.46
C LYS A 154 18.32 -7.78 5.06
N ASP A 155 16.99 -7.63 4.91
CA ASP A 155 16.29 -7.64 3.63
C ASP A 155 14.96 -6.90 3.75
N ARG A 156 14.19 -6.86 2.65
CA ARG A 156 12.89 -6.20 2.60
C ARG A 156 11.84 -6.93 3.46
N VAL A 157 11.04 -6.12 4.16
CA VAL A 157 9.87 -6.59 4.92
C VAL A 157 8.63 -5.87 4.38
N PRO A 158 7.51 -6.57 4.11
CA PRO A 158 6.30 -5.94 3.60
C PRO A 158 5.82 -4.78 4.47
N CYS A 159 5.50 -3.65 3.83
CA CYS A 159 4.84 -2.52 4.50
C CYS A 159 3.35 -2.80 4.71
N SER A 160 2.69 -3.42 3.73
CA SER A 160 1.32 -3.91 3.86
C SER A 160 1.27 -5.12 4.78
N LEU A 161 0.28 -5.17 5.67
CA LEU A 161 0.06 -6.28 6.58
C LEU A 161 -1.13 -7.13 6.14
N THR A 162 -2.30 -6.50 6.01
CA THR A 162 -3.56 -7.21 5.70
C THR A 162 -4.49 -6.38 4.83
N TYR A 163 -5.31 -7.10 4.06
CA TYR A 163 -6.44 -6.58 3.30
C TYR A 163 -7.68 -7.36 3.73
N GLN A 164 -8.53 -6.77 4.57
CA GLN A 164 -9.76 -7.39 5.04
C GLN A 164 -10.96 -6.91 4.23
N PHE A 165 -11.64 -7.86 3.59
CA PHE A 165 -12.82 -7.60 2.77
C PHE A 165 -14.10 -8.01 3.47
N TYR A 166 -15.15 -7.24 3.29
CA TYR A 166 -16.48 -7.58 3.78
C TYR A 166 -17.59 -6.89 2.99
N ILE A 167 -18.71 -7.58 2.79
CA ILE A 167 -19.88 -7.02 2.12
C ILE A 167 -20.80 -6.45 3.20
N ARG A 168 -21.15 -5.16 3.08
CA ARG A 168 -22.14 -4.48 3.93
C ARG A 168 -22.93 -3.49 3.08
N GLY A 169 -24.25 -3.44 3.30
CA GLY A 169 -25.13 -2.59 2.51
C GLY A 169 -25.08 -2.90 0.99
N GLY A 170 -24.87 -4.18 0.63
CA GLY A 170 -24.77 -4.61 -0.77
C GLY A 170 -23.48 -4.17 -1.49
N ARG A 171 -22.49 -3.63 -0.79
CA ARG A 171 -21.21 -3.16 -1.32
C ARG A 171 -20.03 -3.89 -0.70
N LEU A 172 -18.99 -4.14 -1.51
CA LEU A 172 -17.72 -4.69 -1.00
C LEU A 172 -16.88 -3.56 -0.43
N ASN A 173 -16.48 -3.69 0.82
CA ASN A 173 -15.62 -2.75 1.53
C ASN A 173 -14.27 -3.39 1.83
N LEU A 174 -13.25 -2.56 1.96
CA LEU A 174 -11.87 -2.96 2.27
C LEU A 174 -11.36 -2.19 3.48
N ILE A 175 -10.79 -2.90 4.45
CA ILE A 175 -9.86 -2.35 5.44
C ILE A 175 -8.46 -2.77 5.02
N TYR A 176 -7.63 -1.79 4.69
CA TYR A 176 -6.23 -1.97 4.33
C TYR A 176 -5.35 -1.53 5.49
N THR A 177 -4.51 -2.43 5.99
CA THR A 177 -3.62 -2.18 7.12
C THR A 177 -2.16 -2.24 6.68
N MET A 178 -1.42 -1.17 6.96
CA MET A 178 0.02 -1.07 6.77
C MET A 178 0.74 -0.86 8.10
N ARG A 179 1.94 -1.47 8.26
CA ARG A 179 2.82 -1.14 9.38
C ARG A 179 3.49 0.22 9.21
N SER A 180 3.77 0.59 7.94
CA SER A 180 4.58 1.75 7.58
C SER A 180 4.26 2.20 6.15
N CYS A 181 4.18 3.52 5.91
CA CYS A 181 3.96 4.08 4.59
C CYS A 181 4.79 5.36 4.39
N ASP A 182 5.67 5.37 3.39
CA ASP A 182 6.40 6.56 2.96
C ASP A 182 5.46 7.43 2.11
N PHE A 183 5.03 8.55 2.71
CA PHE A 183 4.05 9.45 2.11
C PHE A 183 4.52 9.99 0.76
N LEU A 184 5.74 10.50 0.70
CA LEU A 184 6.23 11.19 -0.51
C LEU A 184 6.55 10.25 -1.68
N THR A 185 6.85 8.97 -1.40
CA THR A 185 7.34 8.03 -2.41
C THR A 185 6.29 7.01 -2.82
N HIS A 186 5.55 6.44 -1.86
CA HIS A 186 4.72 5.26 -2.11
C HIS A 186 3.24 5.43 -1.82
N PHE A 187 2.84 6.39 -0.98
CA PHE A 187 1.45 6.53 -0.52
C PHE A 187 0.41 6.52 -1.65
N CYS A 188 0.62 7.30 -2.71
CA CYS A 188 -0.34 7.34 -3.81
C CYS A 188 -0.48 6.01 -4.54
N HIS A 189 0.63 5.27 -4.68
CA HIS A 189 0.63 3.94 -5.27
C HIS A 189 -0.08 2.94 -4.36
N ASP A 190 0.19 2.96 -3.04
CA ASP A 190 -0.44 2.05 -2.08
C ASP A 190 -1.96 2.22 -2.07
N VAL A 191 -2.45 3.48 -2.06
CA VAL A 191 -3.88 3.80 -2.16
C VAL A 191 -4.48 3.34 -3.49
N TYR A 192 -3.80 3.66 -4.61
CA TYR A 192 -4.24 3.28 -5.94
C TYR A 192 -4.38 1.76 -6.08
N LEU A 193 -3.33 1.03 -5.70
CA LEU A 193 -3.28 -0.43 -5.78
C LEU A 193 -4.31 -1.11 -4.86
N ALA A 194 -4.56 -0.56 -3.66
CA ALA A 194 -5.61 -1.06 -2.78
C ALA A 194 -7.02 -0.83 -3.38
N ALA A 195 -7.25 0.33 -4.02
CA ALA A 195 -8.50 0.61 -4.72
C ALA A 195 -8.72 -0.33 -5.91
N ARG A 196 -7.67 -0.59 -6.73
CA ARG A 196 -7.72 -1.53 -7.85
C ARG A 196 -7.98 -2.98 -7.39
N LEU A 197 -7.38 -3.39 -6.28
CA LEU A 197 -7.65 -4.70 -5.68
C LEU A 197 -9.12 -4.82 -5.21
N LEU A 198 -9.65 -3.77 -4.56
CA LEU A 198 -11.06 -3.74 -4.16
C LEU A 198 -12.00 -3.83 -5.37
N GLU A 199 -11.73 -3.08 -6.44
CA GLU A 199 -12.50 -3.14 -7.69
C GLU A 199 -12.44 -4.52 -8.33
N TYR A 200 -11.25 -5.14 -8.37
CA TYR A 200 -11.08 -6.49 -8.92
C TYR A 200 -11.94 -7.52 -8.18
N VAL A 201 -11.87 -7.54 -6.85
CA VAL A 201 -12.65 -8.49 -6.03
C VAL A 201 -14.16 -8.20 -6.16
N ALA A 202 -14.57 -6.93 -6.15
CA ALA A 202 -15.95 -6.52 -6.34
C ALA A 202 -16.51 -6.99 -7.69
N CYS A 203 -15.74 -6.86 -8.77
CA CYS A 203 -16.09 -7.36 -10.11
C CYS A 203 -16.27 -8.89 -10.11
N LYS A 204 -15.37 -9.67 -9.47
CA LYS A 204 -15.48 -11.14 -9.35
C LYS A 204 -16.69 -11.58 -8.54
N LEU A 205 -17.15 -10.77 -7.61
CA LEU A 205 -18.33 -11.01 -6.78
C LEU A 205 -19.62 -10.44 -7.41
N LYS A 206 -19.53 -9.63 -8.46
CA LYS A 206 -20.64 -8.89 -9.11
C LYS A 206 -21.39 -7.99 -8.11
N VAL A 207 -20.66 -7.30 -7.25
CA VAL A 207 -21.18 -6.29 -6.32
C VAL A 207 -20.44 -4.97 -6.54
N PRO A 208 -21.07 -3.81 -6.26
CA PRO A 208 -20.36 -2.54 -6.36
C PRO A 208 -19.27 -2.41 -5.28
N SER A 209 -18.20 -1.69 -5.60
CA SER A 209 -17.20 -1.27 -4.63
C SER A 209 -17.81 -0.30 -3.61
N GLY A 210 -17.45 -0.47 -2.35
CA GLY A 210 -17.84 0.38 -1.23
C GLY A 210 -16.67 1.25 -0.76
N ASN A 211 -16.46 1.27 0.56
CA ASN A 211 -15.45 2.09 1.21
C ASN A 211 -14.08 1.40 1.22
N LEU A 212 -13.02 2.22 1.11
CA LEU A 212 -11.65 1.85 1.42
C LEU A 212 -11.22 2.57 2.69
N THR A 213 -11.10 1.83 3.80
CA THR A 213 -10.50 2.33 5.04
C THR A 213 -9.03 1.96 5.05
N HIS A 214 -8.16 2.94 5.23
CA HIS A 214 -6.72 2.74 5.27
C HIS A 214 -6.20 3.07 6.67
N PHE A 215 -5.60 2.08 7.34
CA PHE A 215 -4.92 2.23 8.63
C PHE A 215 -3.42 2.09 8.43
N ILE A 216 -2.67 3.07 8.91
CA ILE A 216 -1.21 3.17 8.76
C ILE A 216 -0.58 3.29 10.14
N GLY A 217 0.24 2.29 10.52
CA GLY A 217 0.95 2.29 11.79
C GLY A 217 1.91 3.48 11.91
N SER A 218 2.75 3.69 10.91
CA SER A 218 3.68 4.82 10.76
C SER A 218 3.51 5.46 9.38
N LEU A 219 2.82 6.59 9.31
CA LEU A 219 2.78 7.46 8.15
C LEU A 219 3.95 8.44 8.25
N HIS A 220 4.89 8.42 7.32
CA HIS A 220 6.09 9.22 7.43
C HIS A 220 6.59 9.77 6.08
N ALA A 221 7.45 10.80 6.15
CA ALA A 221 8.20 11.33 5.02
C ALA A 221 9.67 11.52 5.41
N TYR A 222 10.59 11.06 4.56
CA TYR A 222 12.02 11.21 4.80
C TYR A 222 12.52 12.63 4.51
N ARG A 223 13.41 13.14 5.35
CA ARG A 223 14.02 14.47 5.23
C ARG A 223 14.68 14.70 3.87
N LYS A 224 15.37 13.67 3.33
CA LYS A 224 15.99 13.73 1.99
C LYS A 224 14.97 14.00 0.88
N ASP A 225 13.75 13.46 0.99
CA ASP A 225 12.71 13.58 -0.03
C ASP A 225 11.90 14.88 0.14
N MET A 226 11.72 15.33 1.39
CA MET A 226 11.17 16.67 1.70
C MET A 226 12.02 17.77 1.11
N LYS A 227 13.36 17.70 1.24
CA LYS A 227 14.31 18.64 0.63
C LYS A 227 14.19 18.69 -0.89
N LYS A 228 14.08 17.51 -1.56
CA LYS A 228 13.91 17.44 -3.02
C LYS A 228 12.61 18.12 -3.49
N ARG A 229 11.55 18.04 -2.69
CA ARG A 229 10.25 18.67 -2.99
C ARG A 229 10.15 20.13 -2.54
N ARG A 230 11.19 20.69 -1.92
CA ARG A 230 11.22 22.06 -1.37
C ARG A 230 10.09 22.31 -0.37
N ILE A 231 9.81 21.32 0.49
CA ILE A 231 8.80 21.44 1.56
C ILE A 231 9.37 22.18 2.78
N PHE A 232 10.71 22.39 2.82
CA PHE A 232 11.42 23.25 3.78
C PHE A 232 12.45 24.10 3.06
#